data_1113e7dc6ec00c89c6ad896ca1cb1eea
#
_entry.id   1113e7dc6ec00c89c6ad896ca1cb1eea
#
_cell.length_a   1.000
_cell.length_b   1.000
_cell.length_c   1.000
_cell.angle_alpha   90.00
_cell.angle_beta   90.00
_cell.angle_gamma   90.00
#
_symmetry.space_group_name_H-M   'P 1'
#
loop_
_entity.id
_entity.type
_entity.pdbx_description
1 polymer ?
#
loop_
_entity_poly.entity_id
_entity_poly.type
_entity_poly.pdbx_seq_one_letter_code
_entity_poly.pdbx_strand_id
1 'polypeptide(L)'
;GLRQAEKMISPKYFYDERGSQLFDEITQLPEYYPTETELGIMSDNIGEIASLVGKQASLIEFGSGSSLKTRVLLEHLDQLAAYVPVDISEDHLLESARQIREDFPDLDVLPVVADFTHPFQLPSPKVMPVRNIIYFPGSTIGNFTNEAARELLQVMYEEAGAGGALLIGVDLQKDPAIIERAYNDSAGVTAEFNRNMLRHLNREFGANFDLDAFAHSAKYNELKGRVEIRLVSQKNQKFTLGGESFSIARDEAIPTEYSHKYTLEGFAAMGEAAGFHVERVWMDADRLFSVQYLVRE
;
A
#
# COMPACT_ATOMS: atom_id res chain seq x y z
N GLY A 1 -12.27 10.22 -13.49
CA GLY A 1 -12.90 10.21 -12.18
C GLY A 1 -14.23 10.97 -12.16
N LEU A 2 -14.26 12.27 -11.84
CA LEU A 2 -15.52 13.03 -11.60
C LEU A 2 -16.43 13.20 -12.82
N ARG A 3 -15.94 12.99 -14.04
CA ARG A 3 -16.74 13.00 -15.29
C ARG A 3 -17.43 11.66 -15.57
N GLN A 4 -17.10 10.63 -14.83
CA GLN A 4 -17.72 9.30 -15.01
C GLN A 4 -19.14 9.29 -14.43
N ALA A 5 -19.98 8.34 -14.89
CA ALA A 5 -21.32 8.16 -14.37
C ALA A 5 -21.30 7.87 -12.85
N GLU A 6 -20.36 7.03 -12.41
CA GLU A 6 -19.97 6.89 -11.01
C GLU A 6 -18.74 7.76 -10.78
N LYS A 7 -18.93 8.87 -10.06
CA LYS A 7 -17.83 9.78 -9.74
C LYS A 7 -16.82 9.07 -8.85
N MET A 8 -15.54 9.28 -9.09
CA MET A 8 -14.45 8.76 -8.28
C MET A 8 -13.31 9.79 -8.21
N ILE A 9 -12.63 9.86 -7.09
CA ILE A 9 -11.37 10.59 -6.92
C ILE A 9 -10.26 9.54 -6.73
N SER A 10 -9.15 9.71 -7.47
CA SER A 10 -8.04 8.75 -7.41
C SER A 10 -7.35 8.78 -6.04
N PRO A 11 -7.00 7.63 -5.45
CA PRO A 11 -6.29 7.52 -4.16
C PRO A 11 -4.95 8.26 -4.11
N LYS A 12 -4.30 8.50 -5.26
CA LYS A 12 -3.04 9.25 -5.31
C LYS A 12 -3.12 10.65 -4.69
N TYR A 13 -4.31 11.24 -4.57
CA TYR A 13 -4.51 12.55 -3.95
C TYR A 13 -4.63 12.52 -2.42
N PHE A 14 -4.55 11.34 -1.80
CA PHE A 14 -4.46 11.24 -0.33
C PHE A 14 -3.13 11.76 0.20
N TYR A 15 -2.03 11.45 -0.49
CA TYR A 15 -0.67 11.57 0.01
C TYR A 15 -0.02 12.89 -0.37
N ASP A 16 -0.56 14.00 0.19
CA ASP A 16 0.22 15.21 0.39
C ASP A 16 0.91 15.14 1.77
N GLU A 17 1.68 16.14 2.15
CA GLU A 17 2.38 16.17 3.45
C GLU A 17 1.44 15.88 4.63
N ARG A 18 0.26 16.56 4.68
CA ARG A 18 -0.72 16.32 5.76
C ARG A 18 -1.34 14.93 5.67
N GLY A 19 -1.63 14.45 4.48
CA GLY A 19 -2.16 13.10 4.25
C GLY A 19 -1.21 12.02 4.72
N SER A 20 0.09 12.16 4.46
CA SER A 20 1.12 11.24 4.95
C SER A 20 1.18 11.22 6.47
N GLN A 21 1.15 12.39 7.13
CA GLN A 21 1.08 12.51 8.59
C GLN A 21 -0.17 11.84 9.17
N LEU A 22 -1.35 12.06 8.54
CA LEU A 22 -2.60 11.43 8.97
C LEU A 22 -2.55 9.91 8.80
N PHE A 23 -1.90 9.41 7.75
CA PHE A 23 -1.71 7.97 7.59
C PHE A 23 -0.80 7.40 8.67
N ASP A 24 0.29 8.09 9.03
CA ASP A 24 1.13 7.69 10.16
C ASP A 24 0.34 7.67 11.48
N GLU A 25 -0.54 8.67 11.71
CA GLU A 25 -1.46 8.67 12.85
C GLU A 25 -2.41 7.45 12.81
N ILE A 26 -2.98 7.10 11.64
CA ILE A 26 -3.84 5.92 11.45
C ILE A 26 -3.11 4.63 11.84
N THR A 27 -1.85 4.47 11.43
CA THR A 27 -1.07 3.25 11.72
C THR A 27 -0.84 3.00 13.21
N GLN A 28 -1.05 4.02 14.06
CA GLN A 28 -0.90 3.95 15.52
C GLN A 28 -2.25 3.76 16.26
N LEU A 29 -3.37 3.74 15.53
CA LEU A 29 -4.69 3.56 16.13
C LEU A 29 -4.93 2.11 16.56
N PRO A 30 -5.47 1.87 17.75
CA PRO A 30 -5.74 0.50 18.21
C PRO A 30 -6.77 -0.25 17.35
N GLU A 31 -7.64 0.48 16.65
CA GLU A 31 -8.60 -0.12 15.70
C GLU A 31 -7.95 -0.52 14.37
N TYR A 32 -6.81 0.09 14.00
CA TYR A 32 -6.12 -0.17 12.72
C TYR A 32 -5.12 -1.31 12.87
N TYR A 33 -5.62 -2.54 12.98
CA TYR A 33 -4.83 -3.75 13.20
C TYR A 33 -3.75 -4.06 12.13
N PRO A 34 -3.86 -3.66 10.83
CA PRO A 34 -2.97 -4.20 9.79
C PRO A 34 -1.49 -3.95 10.05
N THR A 35 -1.12 -2.76 10.53
CA THR A 35 0.29 -2.40 10.75
C THR A 35 0.93 -3.20 11.87
N GLU A 36 0.31 -3.23 13.05
CA GLU A 36 0.84 -3.97 14.21
C GLU A 36 0.84 -5.47 13.97
N THR A 37 -0.22 -6.00 13.32
CA THR A 37 -0.31 -7.43 13.02
C THR A 37 0.79 -7.86 12.06
N GLU A 38 1.01 -7.11 10.97
CA GLU A 38 2.09 -7.42 10.02
C GLU A 38 3.47 -7.34 10.67
N LEU A 39 3.73 -6.31 11.48
CA LEU A 39 4.98 -6.17 12.24
C LEU A 39 5.19 -7.34 13.22
N GLY A 40 4.15 -7.77 13.91
CA GLY A 40 4.19 -8.93 14.78
C GLY A 40 4.55 -10.22 14.03
N ILE A 41 3.85 -10.48 12.91
CA ILE A 41 4.14 -11.64 12.05
C ILE A 41 5.60 -11.61 11.56
N MET A 42 6.08 -10.45 11.08
CA MET A 42 7.45 -10.31 10.62
C MET A 42 8.45 -10.54 11.75
N SER A 43 8.26 -9.93 12.92
CA SER A 43 9.16 -10.06 14.06
C SER A 43 9.25 -11.50 14.57
N ASP A 44 8.11 -12.19 14.68
CA ASP A 44 8.05 -13.57 15.17
C ASP A 44 8.71 -14.57 14.20
N ASN A 45 8.79 -14.23 12.91
CA ASN A 45 9.30 -15.12 11.86
C ASN A 45 10.54 -14.57 11.15
N ILE A 46 11.15 -13.51 11.68
CA ILE A 46 12.20 -12.75 10.98
C ILE A 46 13.40 -13.61 10.59
N GLY A 47 13.79 -14.58 11.43
CA GLY A 47 14.91 -15.48 11.15
C GLY A 47 14.63 -16.40 9.95
N GLU A 48 13.39 -16.90 9.80
CA GLU A 48 12.98 -17.70 8.65
C GLU A 48 12.90 -16.82 7.40
N ILE A 49 12.29 -15.63 7.51
CA ILE A 49 12.21 -14.65 6.42
C ILE A 49 13.61 -14.29 5.91
N ALA A 50 14.53 -13.95 6.81
CA ALA A 50 15.91 -13.62 6.45
C ALA A 50 16.64 -14.78 5.78
N SER A 51 16.40 -16.03 6.23
CA SER A 51 16.96 -17.23 5.61
C SER A 51 16.45 -17.43 4.17
N LEU A 52 15.16 -17.17 3.92
CA LEU A 52 14.55 -17.27 2.59
C LEU A 52 15.00 -16.14 1.66
N VAL A 53 15.14 -14.92 2.14
CA VAL A 53 15.74 -13.81 1.38
C VAL A 53 17.18 -14.15 0.98
N GLY A 54 17.97 -14.61 1.93
CA GLY A 54 19.35 -15.07 1.73
C GLY A 54 20.35 -13.92 1.54
N LYS A 55 21.62 -14.31 1.43
CA LYS A 55 22.73 -13.35 1.25
C LYS A 55 22.82 -12.84 -0.18
N GLN A 56 23.36 -11.65 -0.34
CA GLN A 56 23.57 -10.99 -1.63
C GLN A 56 22.30 -10.85 -2.47
N ALA A 57 21.13 -10.79 -1.83
CA ALA A 57 19.91 -10.42 -2.51
C ALA A 57 19.84 -8.89 -2.70
N SER A 58 19.14 -8.44 -3.73
CA SER A 58 18.66 -7.05 -3.82
C SER A 58 17.23 -7.00 -3.30
N LEU A 59 16.97 -6.19 -2.27
CA LEU A 59 15.64 -5.96 -1.74
C LEU A 59 15.02 -4.76 -2.45
N ILE A 60 13.95 -4.97 -3.21
CA ILE A 60 13.28 -3.95 -4.02
C ILE A 60 11.91 -3.71 -3.41
N GLU A 61 11.73 -2.56 -2.76
CA GLU A 61 10.47 -2.22 -2.09
C GLU A 61 9.58 -1.34 -2.97
N PHE A 62 8.36 -1.80 -3.23
CA PHE A 62 7.37 -1.03 -3.96
C PHE A 62 6.51 -0.21 -2.99
N GLY A 63 6.58 1.13 -3.12
CA GLY A 63 5.90 2.05 -2.23
C GLY A 63 6.58 2.15 -0.86
N SER A 64 7.78 2.72 -0.81
CA SER A 64 8.67 2.69 0.36
C SER A 64 8.23 3.54 1.57
N GLY A 65 7.07 4.15 1.55
CA GLY A 65 6.39 4.82 2.65
C GLY A 65 7.23 5.21 3.88
N SER A 66 6.72 4.99 5.09
CA SER A 66 7.37 5.37 6.37
C SER A 66 8.56 4.49 6.79
N SER A 67 8.95 3.49 6.00
CA SER A 67 10.13 2.62 6.20
C SER A 67 10.20 1.84 7.54
N LEU A 68 9.19 1.90 8.41
CA LEU A 68 9.23 1.21 9.71
C LEU A 68 9.40 -0.31 9.56
N LYS A 69 8.57 -0.93 8.72
CA LYS A 69 8.61 -2.38 8.44
C LYS A 69 9.90 -2.78 7.74
N THR A 70 10.38 -1.93 6.86
CA THR A 70 11.63 -2.10 6.14
C THR A 70 12.82 -2.13 7.07
N ARG A 71 12.87 -1.25 8.08
CA ARG A 71 13.93 -1.24 9.09
C ARG A 71 14.01 -2.57 9.84
N VAL A 72 12.88 -3.09 10.31
CA VAL A 72 12.81 -4.41 10.96
C VAL A 72 13.39 -5.51 10.08
N LEU A 73 13.11 -5.45 8.77
CA LEU A 73 13.66 -6.43 7.83
C LEU A 73 15.16 -6.21 7.60
N LEU A 74 15.61 -4.98 7.32
CA LEU A 74 17.01 -4.65 7.04
C LEU A 74 17.95 -4.96 8.22
N GLU A 75 17.51 -4.80 9.48
CA GLU A 75 18.28 -5.13 10.68
C GLU A 75 18.64 -6.62 10.78
N HIS A 76 17.89 -7.49 10.08
CA HIS A 76 18.07 -8.94 10.14
C HIS A 76 18.56 -9.56 8.83
N LEU A 77 18.72 -8.75 7.78
CA LEU A 77 19.24 -9.21 6.48
C LEU A 77 20.76 -8.99 6.40
N ASP A 78 21.49 -10.09 6.50
CA ASP A 78 22.95 -10.07 6.38
C ASP A 78 23.39 -9.92 4.91
N GLN A 79 24.33 -9.00 4.65
CA GLN A 79 25.03 -8.90 3.37
C GLN A 79 24.11 -8.73 2.15
N LEU A 80 23.10 -7.86 2.23
CA LEU A 80 22.34 -7.46 1.04
C LEU A 80 23.29 -6.84 -0.01
N ALA A 81 23.02 -7.13 -1.28
CA ALA A 81 23.69 -6.45 -2.39
C ALA A 81 23.23 -5.00 -2.51
N ALA A 82 21.93 -4.75 -2.35
CA ALA A 82 21.33 -3.43 -2.35
C ALA A 82 19.94 -3.41 -1.69
N TYR A 83 19.52 -2.22 -1.29
CA TYR A 83 18.14 -1.88 -1.04
C TYR A 83 17.68 -0.85 -2.07
N VAL A 84 16.60 -1.15 -2.76
CA VAL A 84 16.06 -0.35 -3.87
C VAL A 84 14.63 0.07 -3.53
N PRO A 85 14.45 1.20 -2.80
CA PRO A 85 13.11 1.75 -2.59
C PRO A 85 12.58 2.38 -3.87
N VAL A 86 11.34 2.07 -4.23
CA VAL A 86 10.65 2.58 -5.43
C VAL A 86 9.40 3.32 -4.99
N ASP A 87 9.27 4.59 -5.38
CA ASP A 87 8.08 5.40 -5.11
C ASP A 87 7.91 6.48 -6.19
N ILE A 88 6.68 6.95 -6.37
CA ILE A 88 6.37 8.04 -7.29
C ILE A 88 6.64 9.42 -6.67
N SER A 89 6.68 9.51 -5.33
CA SER A 89 6.91 10.73 -4.58
C SER A 89 8.40 10.95 -4.37
N GLU A 90 9.04 11.74 -5.24
CA GLU A 90 10.49 11.97 -5.24
C GLU A 90 11.01 12.50 -3.90
N ASP A 91 10.42 13.59 -3.37
CA ASP A 91 10.90 14.23 -2.15
C ASP A 91 10.84 13.28 -0.94
N HIS A 92 9.73 12.56 -0.80
CA HIS A 92 9.54 11.60 0.29
C HIS A 92 10.49 10.39 0.16
N LEU A 93 10.65 9.87 -1.06
CA LEU A 93 11.55 8.76 -1.36
C LEU A 93 13.01 9.11 -1.03
N LEU A 94 13.48 10.27 -1.46
CA LEU A 94 14.86 10.71 -1.24
C LEU A 94 15.16 10.96 0.24
N GLU A 95 14.22 11.52 0.98
CA GLU A 95 14.34 11.71 2.42
C GLU A 95 14.39 10.38 3.17
N SER A 96 13.48 9.44 2.86
CA SER A 96 13.47 8.09 3.42
C SER A 96 14.78 7.34 3.11
N ALA A 97 15.23 7.40 1.86
CA ALA A 97 16.50 6.78 1.45
C ALA A 97 17.73 7.39 2.16
N ARG A 98 17.70 8.71 2.44
CA ARG A 98 18.75 9.37 3.22
C ARG A 98 18.80 8.81 4.64
N GLN A 99 17.67 8.69 5.30
CA GLN A 99 17.57 8.14 6.67
C GLN A 99 18.06 6.68 6.72
N ILE A 100 17.68 5.85 5.75
CA ILE A 100 18.16 4.46 5.67
C ILE A 100 19.66 4.40 5.48
N ARG A 101 20.27 5.28 4.67
CA ARG A 101 21.73 5.34 4.51
C ARG A 101 22.46 5.73 5.81
N GLU A 102 21.85 6.59 6.62
CA GLU A 102 22.41 6.98 7.92
C GLU A 102 22.39 5.81 8.93
N ASP A 103 21.30 5.03 8.94
CA ASP A 103 21.15 3.89 9.84
C ASP A 103 21.93 2.65 9.37
N PHE A 104 22.12 2.49 8.05
CA PHE A 104 22.79 1.34 7.42
C PHE A 104 23.92 1.83 6.48
N PRO A 105 25.03 2.34 7.00
CA PRO A 105 26.06 3.02 6.19
C PRO A 105 26.79 2.10 5.19
N ASP A 106 26.80 0.80 5.44
CA ASP A 106 27.41 -0.20 4.55
C ASP A 106 26.46 -0.72 3.46
N LEU A 107 25.16 -0.37 3.53
CA LEU A 107 24.16 -0.80 2.58
C LEU A 107 24.14 0.10 1.33
N ASP A 108 24.15 -0.50 0.15
CA ASP A 108 23.96 0.23 -1.11
C ASP A 108 22.48 0.57 -1.29
N VAL A 109 22.08 1.82 -1.00
CA VAL A 109 20.71 2.30 -1.07
C VAL A 109 20.49 3.07 -2.37
N LEU A 110 19.65 2.55 -3.25
CA LEU A 110 19.46 3.00 -4.63
C LEU A 110 18.00 3.39 -4.91
N PRO A 111 17.55 4.59 -4.50
CA PRO A 111 16.15 5.01 -4.71
C PRO A 111 15.82 5.16 -6.20
N VAL A 112 14.62 4.75 -6.58
CA VAL A 112 14.08 4.83 -7.94
C VAL A 112 12.75 5.58 -7.92
N VAL A 113 12.70 6.72 -8.56
CA VAL A 113 11.44 7.48 -8.76
C VAL A 113 10.71 6.88 -9.95
N ALA A 114 9.68 6.09 -9.68
CA ALA A 114 8.88 5.43 -10.70
C ALA A 114 7.45 5.13 -10.23
N ASP A 115 6.55 5.03 -11.19
CA ASP A 115 5.25 4.40 -11.01
C ASP A 115 5.42 2.88 -11.13
N PHE A 116 5.49 2.20 -10.00
CA PHE A 116 5.74 0.75 -9.93
C PHE A 116 4.58 -0.11 -10.50
N THR A 117 3.48 0.50 -10.90
CA THR A 117 2.41 -0.20 -11.62
C THR A 117 2.77 -0.51 -13.09
N HIS A 118 3.90 0.00 -13.55
CA HIS A 118 4.46 -0.21 -14.88
C HIS A 118 5.91 -0.71 -14.78
N PRO A 119 6.42 -1.45 -15.77
CA PRO A 119 7.83 -1.81 -15.81
C PRO A 119 8.74 -0.58 -15.76
N PHE A 120 9.81 -0.68 -14.97
CA PHE A 120 10.81 0.39 -14.80
C PHE A 120 12.22 -0.21 -14.81
N GLN A 121 13.22 0.65 -14.93
CA GLN A 121 14.60 0.20 -14.97
C GLN A 121 15.20 0.14 -13.57
N LEU A 122 15.63 -1.07 -13.14
CA LEU A 122 16.37 -1.23 -11.91
C LEU A 122 17.80 -0.66 -12.03
N PRO A 123 18.31 0.00 -10.98
CA PRO A 123 19.68 0.49 -10.94
C PRO A 123 20.67 -0.68 -10.84
N SER A 124 21.94 -0.41 -11.19
CA SER A 124 23.02 -1.39 -11.05
C SER A 124 23.68 -1.23 -9.68
N PRO A 125 23.56 -2.20 -8.76
CA PRO A 125 24.23 -2.19 -7.47
C PRO A 125 25.76 -2.31 -7.62
N LYS A 126 26.50 -1.88 -6.58
CA LYS A 126 27.98 -2.10 -6.51
C LYS A 126 28.36 -3.57 -6.48
N VAL A 127 27.53 -4.39 -5.83
CA VAL A 127 27.67 -5.85 -5.80
C VAL A 127 26.55 -6.46 -6.62
N MET A 128 26.87 -7.30 -7.59
CA MET A 128 25.86 -7.97 -8.39
C MET A 128 25.02 -8.88 -7.51
N PRO A 129 23.68 -8.69 -7.46
CA PRO A 129 22.82 -9.53 -6.65
C PRO A 129 22.71 -10.95 -7.23
N VAL A 130 22.60 -11.94 -6.33
CA VAL A 130 22.31 -13.34 -6.74
C VAL A 130 20.85 -13.48 -7.16
N ARG A 131 19.97 -12.64 -6.61
CA ARG A 131 18.53 -12.59 -6.93
C ARG A 131 17.90 -11.29 -6.45
N ASN A 132 16.75 -10.97 -7.00
CA ASN A 132 15.91 -9.87 -6.54
C ASN A 132 14.80 -10.41 -5.65
N ILE A 133 14.52 -9.69 -4.57
CA ILE A 133 13.38 -9.91 -3.70
C ILE A 133 12.51 -8.66 -3.77
N ILE A 134 11.33 -8.79 -4.35
CA ILE A 134 10.33 -7.73 -4.31
C ILE A 134 9.71 -7.73 -2.92
N TYR A 135 9.66 -6.57 -2.26
CA TYR A 135 9.03 -6.37 -0.97
C TYR A 135 7.82 -5.44 -1.12
N PHE A 136 6.65 -5.93 -0.75
CA PHE A 136 5.41 -5.16 -0.89
C PHE A 136 4.52 -5.30 0.36
N PRO A 137 4.83 -4.53 1.42
CA PRO A 137 4.12 -4.62 2.70
C PRO A 137 2.79 -3.86 2.72
N GLY A 138 2.08 -3.97 3.86
CA GLY A 138 0.95 -3.13 4.21
C GLY A 138 -0.37 -3.51 3.53
N SER A 139 -0.43 -4.64 2.86
CA SER A 139 -1.57 -5.01 2.02
C SER A 139 -1.94 -3.96 0.97
N THR A 140 -0.94 -3.20 0.52
CA THR A 140 -1.08 -2.16 -0.50
C THR A 140 -1.68 -2.71 -1.80
N ILE A 141 -1.45 -4.00 -2.10
CA ILE A 141 -2.08 -4.72 -3.20
C ILE A 141 -3.62 -4.65 -3.16
N GLY A 142 -4.20 -4.55 -1.96
CA GLY A 142 -5.65 -4.41 -1.75
C GLY A 142 -6.26 -3.10 -2.26
N ASN A 143 -5.44 -2.08 -2.51
CA ASN A 143 -5.90 -0.78 -3.01
C ASN A 143 -6.15 -0.79 -4.52
N PHE A 144 -5.78 -1.87 -5.20
CA PHE A 144 -5.97 -2.05 -6.64
C PHE A 144 -7.24 -2.83 -6.95
N THR A 145 -7.83 -2.62 -8.13
CA THR A 145 -8.86 -3.55 -8.63
C THR A 145 -8.25 -4.93 -8.88
N ASN A 146 -9.08 -5.97 -8.96
CA ASN A 146 -8.56 -7.32 -9.21
C ASN A 146 -7.75 -7.43 -10.51
N GLU A 147 -8.14 -6.68 -11.54
CA GLU A 147 -7.40 -6.59 -12.81
C GLU A 147 -6.04 -5.93 -12.60
N ALA A 148 -6.04 -4.72 -12.01
CA ALA A 148 -4.82 -3.97 -11.76
C ALA A 148 -3.86 -4.70 -10.79
N ALA A 149 -4.40 -5.43 -9.79
CA ALA A 149 -3.60 -6.25 -8.89
C ALA A 149 -2.89 -7.40 -9.61
N ARG A 150 -3.56 -8.04 -10.59
CA ARG A 150 -2.92 -9.07 -11.44
C ARG A 150 -1.84 -8.49 -12.34
N GLU A 151 -2.10 -7.33 -12.95
CA GLU A 151 -1.11 -6.61 -13.77
C GLU A 151 0.11 -6.24 -12.92
N LEU A 152 -0.11 -5.74 -11.70
CA LEU A 152 0.96 -5.41 -10.77
C LEU A 152 1.77 -6.64 -10.35
N LEU A 153 1.13 -7.77 -10.05
CA LEU A 153 1.84 -9.03 -9.77
C LEU A 153 2.68 -9.49 -10.97
N GLN A 154 2.22 -9.23 -12.20
CA GLN A 154 3.01 -9.52 -13.40
C GLN A 154 4.26 -8.62 -13.49
N VAL A 155 4.13 -7.32 -13.18
CA VAL A 155 5.30 -6.41 -13.09
C VAL A 155 6.27 -6.90 -12.01
N MET A 156 5.77 -7.26 -10.82
CA MET A 156 6.61 -7.81 -9.75
C MET A 156 7.32 -9.10 -10.17
N TYR A 157 6.64 -9.97 -10.91
CA TYR A 157 7.23 -11.20 -11.46
C TYR A 157 8.37 -10.89 -12.43
N GLU A 158 8.19 -9.91 -13.30
CA GLU A 158 9.23 -9.50 -14.26
C GLU A 158 10.43 -8.88 -13.54
N GLU A 159 10.22 -7.97 -12.60
CA GLU A 159 11.29 -7.31 -11.83
C GLU A 159 12.01 -8.26 -10.85
N ALA A 160 11.33 -9.27 -10.32
CA ALA A 160 11.98 -10.30 -9.51
C ALA A 160 13.04 -11.07 -10.30
N GLY A 161 12.82 -11.28 -11.60
CA GLY A 161 13.75 -12.03 -12.45
C GLY A 161 13.82 -13.52 -12.10
N ALA A 162 14.62 -14.28 -12.84
CA ALA A 162 14.79 -15.72 -12.62
C ALA A 162 15.39 -16.01 -11.23
N GLY A 163 14.79 -16.95 -10.48
CA GLY A 163 15.21 -17.29 -9.11
C GLY A 163 14.90 -16.20 -8.07
N GLY A 164 14.20 -15.14 -8.47
CA GLY A 164 13.73 -14.08 -7.55
C GLY A 164 12.47 -14.47 -6.79
N ALA A 165 12.03 -13.61 -5.89
CA ALA A 165 10.85 -13.86 -5.07
C ALA A 165 10.10 -12.55 -4.73
N LEU A 166 8.89 -12.74 -4.19
CA LEU A 166 8.03 -11.68 -3.67
C LEU A 166 7.74 -11.96 -2.19
N LEU A 167 8.06 -11.02 -1.32
CA LEU A 167 7.64 -10.97 0.08
C LEU A 167 6.53 -9.93 0.20
N ILE A 168 5.32 -10.37 0.51
CA ILE A 168 4.13 -9.52 0.44
C ILE A 168 3.25 -9.64 1.69
N GLY A 169 2.79 -8.49 2.18
CA GLY A 169 1.75 -8.40 3.20
C GLY A 169 0.35 -8.43 2.59
N VAL A 170 -0.52 -9.27 3.12
CA VAL A 170 -1.88 -9.48 2.57
C VAL A 170 -2.90 -9.54 3.70
N ASP A 171 -3.81 -8.59 3.71
CA ASP A 171 -4.91 -8.52 4.66
C ASP A 171 -6.00 -9.54 4.31
N LEU A 172 -6.41 -10.34 5.31
CA LEU A 172 -7.29 -11.48 5.08
C LEU A 172 -8.77 -11.12 5.28
N GLN A 173 -9.65 -11.86 4.60
CA GLN A 173 -11.08 -11.81 4.86
C GLN A 173 -11.37 -12.33 6.27
N LYS A 174 -12.18 -11.59 7.02
CA LYS A 174 -12.55 -11.86 8.42
C LYS A 174 -13.89 -11.22 8.76
N ASP A 175 -14.26 -11.21 10.03
CA ASP A 175 -15.46 -10.57 10.53
C ASP A 175 -15.59 -9.11 10.02
N PRO A 176 -16.66 -8.75 9.30
CA PRO A 176 -16.89 -7.40 8.82
C PRO A 176 -16.77 -6.32 9.89
N ALA A 177 -17.15 -6.61 11.13
CA ALA A 177 -17.09 -5.65 12.23
C ALA A 177 -15.65 -5.30 12.62
N ILE A 178 -14.70 -6.24 12.51
CA ILE A 178 -13.27 -5.99 12.73
C ILE A 178 -12.74 -5.08 11.61
N ILE A 179 -13.05 -5.44 10.36
CA ILE A 179 -12.62 -4.69 9.19
C ILE A 179 -13.17 -3.26 9.23
N GLU A 180 -14.48 -3.09 9.42
CA GLU A 180 -15.11 -1.76 9.39
C GLU A 180 -14.60 -0.83 10.49
N ARG A 181 -14.28 -1.34 11.70
CA ARG A 181 -13.69 -0.52 12.77
C ARG A 181 -12.33 0.06 12.40
N ALA A 182 -11.50 -0.70 11.67
CA ALA A 182 -10.19 -0.24 11.24
C ALA A 182 -10.25 0.98 10.30
N TYR A 183 -11.36 1.15 9.58
CA TYR A 183 -11.56 2.26 8.64
C TYR A 183 -12.59 3.31 9.13
N ASN A 184 -13.17 3.12 10.32
CA ASN A 184 -14.08 4.06 10.99
C ASN A 184 -13.69 4.20 12.46
N ASP A 185 -12.43 4.57 12.70
CA ASP A 185 -11.87 4.73 14.05
C ASP A 185 -12.65 5.73 14.89
N SER A 186 -12.68 5.50 16.20
CA SER A 186 -13.41 6.32 17.15
C SER A 186 -12.86 7.73 17.32
N ALA A 187 -11.56 7.94 17.01
CA ALA A 187 -10.90 9.24 17.03
C ALA A 187 -11.18 10.08 15.78
N GLY A 188 -11.69 9.45 14.69
CA GLY A 188 -12.03 10.13 13.45
C GLY A 188 -10.83 10.50 12.57
N VAL A 189 -9.67 9.91 12.80
CA VAL A 189 -8.44 10.19 12.03
C VAL A 189 -8.60 9.72 10.59
N THR A 190 -9.16 8.53 10.37
CA THR A 190 -9.42 8.02 9.02
C THR A 190 -10.43 8.90 8.26
N ALA A 191 -11.43 9.42 8.96
CA ALA A 191 -12.38 10.36 8.37
C ALA A 191 -11.70 11.68 7.97
N GLU A 192 -10.75 12.16 8.77
CA GLU A 192 -9.97 13.36 8.44
C GLU A 192 -9.00 13.10 7.29
N PHE A 193 -8.34 11.95 7.24
CA PHE A 193 -7.52 11.51 6.12
C PHE A 193 -8.33 11.49 4.81
N ASN A 194 -9.53 10.93 4.83
CA ASN A 194 -10.40 10.89 3.65
C ASN A 194 -10.82 12.29 3.20
N ARG A 195 -11.18 13.20 4.12
CA ARG A 195 -11.53 14.59 3.79
C ARG A 195 -10.32 15.42 3.35
N ASN A 196 -9.11 15.07 3.80
CA ASN A 196 -7.89 15.76 3.39
C ASN A 196 -7.66 15.71 1.88
N MET A 197 -8.12 14.66 1.19
CA MET A 197 -8.10 14.59 -0.27
C MET A 197 -8.80 15.80 -0.92
N LEU A 198 -9.95 16.22 -0.39
CA LEU A 198 -10.66 17.40 -0.91
C LEU A 198 -9.91 18.71 -0.59
N ARG A 199 -9.28 18.79 0.60
CA ARG A 199 -8.44 19.94 0.97
C ARG A 199 -7.24 20.06 0.03
N HIS A 200 -6.59 18.95 -0.28
CA HIS A 200 -5.51 18.87 -1.24
C HIS A 200 -5.95 19.35 -2.64
N LEU A 201 -7.09 18.86 -3.14
CA LEU A 201 -7.65 19.30 -4.43
C LEU A 201 -8.02 20.80 -4.43
N ASN A 202 -8.55 21.32 -3.32
CA ASN A 202 -8.84 22.75 -3.20
C ASN A 202 -7.56 23.58 -3.31
N ARG A 203 -6.48 23.16 -2.63
CA ARG A 203 -5.21 23.88 -2.59
C ARG A 203 -4.46 23.82 -3.93
N GLU A 204 -4.29 22.64 -4.50
CA GLU A 204 -3.40 22.44 -5.65
C GLU A 204 -4.08 22.65 -7.00
N PHE A 205 -5.38 22.39 -7.08
CA PHE A 205 -6.12 22.41 -8.35
C PHE A 205 -7.20 23.48 -8.41
N GLY A 206 -7.23 24.39 -7.43
CA GLY A 206 -8.20 25.49 -7.38
C GLY A 206 -9.65 25.01 -7.29
N ALA A 207 -9.89 23.84 -6.70
CA ALA A 207 -11.22 23.36 -6.41
C ALA A 207 -11.87 24.16 -5.28
N ASN A 208 -13.19 24.04 -5.12
CA ASN A 208 -13.93 24.72 -4.08
C ASN A 208 -14.90 23.78 -3.34
N PHE A 209 -14.42 22.57 -3.03
CA PHE A 209 -15.18 21.64 -2.20
C PHE A 209 -15.46 22.26 -0.82
N ASP A 210 -16.71 22.18 -0.38
CA ASP A 210 -17.09 22.46 1.01
C ASP A 210 -16.82 21.20 1.84
N LEU A 211 -15.71 21.19 2.59
CA LEU A 211 -15.23 20.02 3.32
C LEU A 211 -16.24 19.53 4.37
N ASP A 212 -16.94 20.47 5.02
CA ASP A 212 -17.92 20.17 6.07
C ASP A 212 -19.22 19.58 5.50
N ALA A 213 -19.41 19.68 4.19
CA ALA A 213 -20.53 19.08 3.49
C ALA A 213 -20.29 17.63 3.05
N PHE A 214 -19.17 17.02 3.43
CA PHE A 214 -18.86 15.62 3.13
C PHE A 214 -18.61 14.80 4.39
N ALA A 215 -19.38 13.73 4.54
CA ALA A 215 -19.16 12.73 5.58
C ALA A 215 -18.30 11.59 5.05
N HIS A 216 -17.41 11.08 5.90
CA HIS A 216 -16.69 9.84 5.64
C HIS A 216 -17.62 8.64 5.81
N SER A 217 -17.44 7.64 4.96
CA SER A 217 -18.07 6.32 5.07
C SER A 217 -17.11 5.25 4.57
N ALA A 218 -16.88 4.23 5.38
CA ALA A 218 -16.15 3.03 4.97
C ALA A 218 -17.02 1.81 5.30
N LYS A 219 -17.37 1.01 4.28
CA LYS A 219 -18.23 -0.15 4.40
C LYS A 219 -17.58 -1.36 3.75
N TYR A 220 -17.60 -2.48 4.45
CA TYR A 220 -17.13 -3.74 3.90
C TYR A 220 -18.21 -4.36 3.00
N ASN A 221 -17.84 -4.60 1.75
CA ASN A 221 -18.66 -5.29 0.78
C ASN A 221 -18.22 -6.76 0.71
N GLU A 222 -18.93 -7.62 1.42
CA GLU A 222 -18.60 -9.06 1.52
C GLU A 222 -18.60 -9.75 0.16
N LEU A 223 -19.52 -9.39 -0.74
CA LEU A 223 -19.60 -10.00 -2.07
C LEU A 223 -18.36 -9.67 -2.94
N LYS A 224 -17.77 -8.51 -2.73
CA LYS A 224 -16.58 -8.05 -3.45
C LYS A 224 -15.30 -8.27 -2.65
N GLY A 225 -15.40 -8.70 -1.39
CA GLY A 225 -14.28 -8.91 -0.50
C GLY A 225 -13.45 -7.63 -0.25
N ARG A 226 -14.09 -6.45 -0.15
CA ARG A 226 -13.35 -5.20 -0.02
C ARG A 226 -14.06 -4.15 0.83
N VAL A 227 -13.29 -3.28 1.46
CA VAL A 227 -13.80 -2.02 2.02
C VAL A 227 -13.99 -1.04 0.87
N GLU A 228 -15.12 -0.35 0.86
CA GLU A 228 -15.41 0.75 -0.05
C GLU A 228 -15.42 2.06 0.76
N ILE A 229 -14.37 2.87 0.58
CA ILE A 229 -14.18 4.14 1.28
C ILE A 229 -14.72 5.25 0.40
N ARG A 230 -15.53 6.12 0.98
CA ARG A 230 -16.30 7.12 0.23
C ARG A 230 -16.40 8.44 1.00
N LEU A 231 -16.58 9.52 0.26
CA LEU A 231 -17.07 10.80 0.75
C LEU A 231 -18.53 10.97 0.32
N VAL A 232 -19.44 11.10 1.29
CA VAL A 232 -20.89 11.18 1.07
C VAL A 232 -21.34 12.62 1.24
N SER A 233 -21.94 13.20 0.20
CA SER A 233 -22.43 14.58 0.24
C SER A 233 -23.63 14.74 1.17
N GLN A 234 -23.58 15.70 2.09
CA GLN A 234 -24.63 15.94 3.08
C GLN A 234 -25.74 16.90 2.58
N LYS A 235 -25.55 17.46 1.38
CA LYS A 235 -26.49 18.38 0.74
C LYS A 235 -26.36 18.37 -0.78
N ASN A 236 -27.39 18.87 -1.49
CA ASN A 236 -27.22 19.18 -2.90
C ASN A 236 -26.23 20.34 -3.05
N GLN A 237 -25.17 20.16 -3.80
CA GLN A 237 -24.14 21.20 -3.97
C GLN A 237 -23.51 21.15 -5.36
N LYS A 238 -22.82 22.23 -5.67
CA LYS A 238 -21.98 22.36 -6.86
C LYS A 238 -20.57 22.73 -6.42
N PHE A 239 -19.59 22.22 -7.12
CA PHE A 239 -18.18 22.57 -6.94
C PHE A 239 -17.49 22.68 -8.29
N THR A 240 -16.35 23.34 -8.31
CA THR A 240 -15.51 23.49 -9.51
C THR A 240 -14.19 22.78 -9.28
N LEU A 241 -13.63 22.20 -10.32
CA LEU A 241 -12.29 21.62 -10.34
C LEU A 241 -11.70 21.77 -11.73
N GLY A 242 -10.51 22.35 -11.85
CA GLY A 242 -9.85 22.53 -13.15
C GLY A 242 -10.66 23.39 -14.12
N GLY A 243 -11.45 24.35 -13.63
CA GLY A 243 -12.30 25.23 -14.42
C GLY A 243 -13.66 24.62 -14.84
N GLU A 244 -13.92 23.36 -14.51
CA GLU A 244 -15.19 22.68 -14.77
C GLU A 244 -16.11 22.69 -13.55
N SER A 245 -17.42 22.74 -13.78
CA SER A 245 -18.43 22.70 -12.72
C SER A 245 -19.07 21.32 -12.64
N PHE A 246 -19.14 20.78 -11.44
CA PHE A 246 -19.74 19.49 -11.11
C PHE A 246 -20.90 19.69 -10.16
N SER A 247 -21.89 18.81 -10.25
CA SER A 247 -23.03 18.75 -9.32
C SER A 247 -22.97 17.43 -8.58
N ILE A 248 -23.32 17.46 -7.30
CA ILE A 248 -23.50 16.26 -6.47
C ILE A 248 -24.78 16.42 -5.68
N ALA A 249 -25.59 15.37 -5.66
CA ALA A 249 -26.83 15.36 -4.88
C ALA A 249 -26.54 15.04 -3.40
N ARG A 250 -27.50 15.36 -2.53
CA ARG A 250 -27.48 14.86 -1.16
C ARG A 250 -27.49 13.33 -1.19
N ASP A 251 -26.71 12.72 -0.29
CA ASP A 251 -26.50 11.29 -0.13
C ASP A 251 -25.79 10.60 -1.32
N GLU A 252 -25.40 11.36 -2.36
CA GLU A 252 -24.52 10.85 -3.41
C GLU A 252 -23.10 10.68 -2.85
N ALA A 253 -22.49 9.53 -3.17
CA ALA A 253 -21.16 9.17 -2.69
C ALA A 253 -20.10 9.29 -3.81
N ILE A 254 -18.92 9.75 -3.42
CA ILE A 254 -17.71 9.72 -4.25
C ILE A 254 -16.79 8.65 -3.64
N PRO A 255 -16.57 7.50 -4.29
CA PRO A 255 -15.52 6.57 -3.91
C PRO A 255 -14.15 7.25 -3.97
N THR A 256 -13.36 7.00 -2.95
CA THR A 256 -12.00 7.55 -2.80
C THR A 256 -10.95 6.45 -2.79
N GLU A 257 -11.27 5.28 -2.22
CA GLU A 257 -10.37 4.14 -2.19
C GLU A 257 -11.15 2.83 -2.03
N TYR A 258 -10.55 1.75 -2.49
CA TYR A 258 -10.92 0.39 -2.15
C TYR A 258 -9.81 -0.25 -1.34
N SER A 259 -10.17 -1.20 -0.46
CA SER A 259 -9.18 -2.03 0.22
C SER A 259 -9.67 -3.47 0.23
N HIS A 260 -9.16 -4.26 -0.72
CA HIS A 260 -9.52 -5.68 -0.87
C HIS A 260 -8.92 -6.51 0.26
N LYS A 261 -9.68 -7.49 0.69
CA LYS A 261 -9.28 -8.53 1.64
C LYS A 261 -9.34 -9.86 0.93
N TYR A 262 -8.36 -10.69 1.16
CA TYR A 262 -8.16 -11.92 0.38
C TYR A 262 -8.38 -13.17 1.24
N THR A 263 -8.77 -14.27 0.60
CA THR A 263 -8.53 -15.59 1.17
C THR A 263 -7.13 -16.05 0.77
N LEU A 264 -6.54 -16.96 1.55
CA LEU A 264 -5.20 -17.49 1.20
C LEU A 264 -5.21 -18.16 -0.16
N GLU A 265 -6.23 -18.98 -0.43
CA GLU A 265 -6.41 -19.70 -1.69
C GLU A 265 -6.63 -18.74 -2.87
N GLY A 266 -7.43 -17.68 -2.64
CA GLY A 266 -7.72 -16.67 -3.67
C GLY A 266 -6.47 -15.86 -4.04
N PHE A 267 -5.64 -15.50 -3.05
CA PHE A 267 -4.39 -14.80 -3.30
C PHE A 267 -3.33 -15.70 -3.94
N ALA A 268 -3.22 -16.97 -3.48
CA ALA A 268 -2.33 -17.95 -4.10
C ALA A 268 -2.64 -18.15 -5.58
N ALA A 269 -3.92 -18.33 -5.93
CA ALA A 269 -4.35 -18.47 -7.33
C ALA A 269 -4.03 -17.19 -8.16
N MET A 270 -4.08 -16.00 -7.54
CA MET A 270 -3.69 -14.75 -8.22
C MET A 270 -2.18 -14.69 -8.46
N GLY A 271 -1.37 -15.11 -7.50
CA GLY A 271 0.09 -15.23 -7.63
C GLY A 271 0.50 -16.24 -8.70
N GLU A 272 -0.15 -17.43 -8.70
CA GLU A 272 0.08 -18.48 -9.70
C GLU A 272 -0.27 -18.00 -11.13
N ALA A 273 -1.34 -17.25 -11.28
CA ALA A 273 -1.70 -16.67 -12.58
C ALA A 273 -0.67 -15.64 -13.09
N ALA A 274 0.12 -15.03 -12.21
CA ALA A 274 1.25 -14.18 -12.57
C ALA A 274 2.58 -14.95 -12.74
N GLY A 275 2.60 -16.24 -12.44
CA GLY A 275 3.77 -17.12 -12.56
C GLY A 275 4.52 -17.38 -11.25
N PHE A 276 4.09 -16.82 -10.15
CA PHE A 276 4.65 -17.10 -8.82
C PHE A 276 4.10 -18.40 -8.24
N HIS A 277 4.89 -19.03 -7.39
CA HIS A 277 4.45 -20.14 -6.55
C HIS A 277 4.57 -19.74 -5.07
N VAL A 278 3.53 -19.98 -4.26
CA VAL A 278 3.56 -19.70 -2.81
C VAL A 278 4.41 -20.75 -2.10
N GLU A 279 5.56 -20.36 -1.59
CA GLU A 279 6.47 -21.24 -0.85
C GLU A 279 6.18 -21.22 0.65
N ARG A 280 5.89 -20.02 1.21
CA ARG A 280 5.66 -19.87 2.64
C ARG A 280 4.56 -18.85 2.94
N VAL A 281 3.81 -19.12 4.01
CA VAL A 281 2.78 -18.21 4.56
C VAL A 281 2.94 -18.15 6.07
N TRP A 282 3.05 -16.94 6.62
CA TRP A 282 3.01 -16.67 8.05
C TRP A 282 1.75 -15.85 8.37
N MET A 283 1.15 -16.13 9.51
CA MET A 283 -0.08 -15.44 9.96
C MET A 283 0.01 -15.18 11.45
N ASP A 284 -0.72 -14.18 11.91
CA ASP A 284 -1.01 -13.99 13.33
C ASP A 284 -1.97 -15.09 13.87
N ALA A 285 -2.05 -15.20 15.18
CA ALA A 285 -2.86 -16.23 15.85
C ALA A 285 -4.37 -16.13 15.51
N ASP A 286 -4.86 -14.92 15.29
CA ASP A 286 -6.27 -14.64 14.97
C ASP A 286 -6.55 -14.68 13.46
N ARG A 287 -5.52 -14.94 12.66
CA ARG A 287 -5.59 -15.00 11.18
C ARG A 287 -6.17 -13.72 10.55
N LEU A 288 -5.79 -12.58 11.11
CA LEU A 288 -6.21 -11.29 10.60
C LEU A 288 -5.43 -10.90 9.35
N PHE A 289 -4.14 -11.25 9.32
CA PHE A 289 -3.20 -10.83 8.29
C PHE A 289 -2.28 -11.98 7.90
N SER A 290 -1.67 -11.93 6.73
CA SER A 290 -0.62 -12.85 6.33
C SER A 290 0.56 -12.10 5.71
N VAL A 291 1.77 -12.59 5.98
CA VAL A 291 2.96 -12.29 5.20
C VAL A 291 3.25 -13.53 4.38
N GLN A 292 3.44 -13.37 3.09
CA GLN A 292 3.60 -14.49 2.17
C GLN A 292 4.91 -14.35 1.38
N TYR A 293 5.59 -15.45 1.17
CA TYR A 293 6.78 -15.55 0.34
C TYR A 293 6.47 -16.39 -0.89
N LEU A 294 6.53 -15.76 -2.05
CA LEU A 294 6.23 -16.38 -3.35
C LEU A 294 7.51 -16.40 -4.17
N VAL A 295 7.80 -17.54 -4.81
CA VAL A 295 9.00 -17.72 -5.62
C VAL A 295 8.68 -17.66 -7.11
N ARG A 296 9.62 -17.11 -7.87
CA ARG A 296 9.66 -17.22 -9.33
C ARG A 296 10.62 -18.35 -9.70
N GLU A 297 10.10 -19.43 -10.27
CA GLU A 297 10.89 -20.53 -10.83
C GLU A 297 11.60 -20.16 -12.14
#